data_cfa3ae23dbf1f84fe6800aef8ff6732f
#
_entry.id   cfa3ae23dbf1f84fe6800aef8ff6732f
#
_cell.length_a   1.000
_cell.length_b   1.000
_cell.length_c   1.000
_cell.angle_alpha   90.00
_cell.angle_beta   90.00
_cell.angle_gamma   90.00
#
_symmetry.space_group_name_H-M   'P 1'
#
loop_
_entity.id
_entity.type
_entity.pdbx_description
1 polymer ?
#
loop_
_entity_poly.entity_id
_entity_poly.type
_entity_poly.pdbx_seq_one_letter_code
_entity_poly.pdbx_strand_id
1 'polypeptide(L)'
;MLEFHLNLTDPSKNSYYFPIIIGIATILLIIQLIIMLLKELRRESGADPNTSMDKTLPSILKETPIYQNKNSLKARYLIAFVLTRSAMWAKAPYLYTLFMTVHKFTMAEIGILYLVDAVAALIFGPITGLLANKYGRRKFCHFYNQSVILNLLLIMEESREFAYLAQVVSGFGAGLICTTFEAWVVYESDKVFEHDKEAAERFRKRLFKNSNVLDAAVSIITSAICAIVYSYLGIYAPFWISIGLSLLASIAIGVLWNENKPLENNPQSTWSQLENAFKELKNVDVLCIGLIEGIALGILNIFLFSWTPILKQSTPGGMNVGFIYTCMVLTMIIGTKSYEVLIVYCHFDYYMSITGCLFIQGVLLYIIYFDNSFLHRMLYLSLFNGLTGFYNPLNSFVKSNILVEEYRALLMNLFRIPLNTYVIIVLLTLRYMNPFTVAIIAGSLAYVASAIGIYLCIYSFVNPKKDDKKKDLLAELERPKLNL
;
A
#
# COMPACT_ATOMS: atom_id res chain seq x y z
N MET A 1 14.54 29.81 -32.55
CA MET A 1 15.34 28.74 -31.88
C MET A 1 15.79 29.29 -30.55
N LEU A 2 15.13 28.93 -29.46
CA LEU A 2 15.55 29.27 -28.10
C LEU A 2 16.47 28.15 -27.64
N GLU A 3 17.79 28.42 -27.67
CA GLU A 3 18.77 27.53 -27.05
C GLU A 3 18.59 27.60 -25.52
N PHE A 4 17.99 26.58 -24.95
CA PHE A 4 17.98 26.38 -23.51
C PHE A 4 19.35 25.81 -23.09
N HIS A 5 20.33 26.65 -22.83
CA HIS A 5 21.51 26.27 -22.07
C HIS A 5 21.11 26.02 -20.61
N LEU A 6 20.87 24.78 -20.27
CA LEU A 6 20.82 24.31 -18.88
C LEU A 6 22.21 24.45 -18.26
N ASN A 7 22.47 25.57 -17.59
CA ASN A 7 23.67 25.78 -16.82
C ASN A 7 23.55 24.96 -15.51
N LEU A 8 23.98 23.69 -15.55
CA LEU A 8 23.93 22.73 -14.45
C LEU A 8 24.88 23.06 -13.27
N THR A 9 25.62 24.18 -13.35
CA THR A 9 26.68 24.51 -12.37
C THR A 9 26.30 25.56 -11.32
N ASP A 10 25.12 26.19 -11.45
CA ASP A 10 24.69 27.21 -10.47
C ASP A 10 23.56 26.65 -9.56
N PRO A 11 23.85 26.29 -8.28
CA PRO A 11 22.89 25.69 -7.36
C PRO A 11 21.68 26.59 -7.06
N SER A 12 21.84 27.91 -7.16
CA SER A 12 20.79 28.87 -6.80
C SER A 12 19.69 28.97 -7.88
N LYS A 13 20.01 28.76 -9.15
CA LYS A 13 19.04 28.78 -10.25
C LYS A 13 18.36 27.43 -10.45
N ASN A 14 19.04 26.32 -10.18
CA ASN A 14 18.46 24.98 -10.25
C ASN A 14 17.33 24.76 -9.23
N SER A 15 17.33 25.49 -8.12
CA SER A 15 16.30 25.40 -7.09
C SER A 15 14.89 25.80 -7.58
N TYR A 16 14.76 26.66 -8.59
CA TYR A 16 13.46 27.11 -9.11
C TYR A 16 12.95 26.28 -10.28
N TYR A 17 13.82 25.80 -11.18
CA TYR A 17 13.39 25.02 -12.35
C TYR A 17 12.97 23.60 -12.00
N PHE A 18 13.58 23.01 -10.97
CA PHE A 18 13.31 21.65 -10.54
C PHE A 18 11.87 21.45 -10.05
N PRO A 19 11.30 22.30 -9.17
CA PRO A 19 9.89 22.23 -8.81
C PRO A 19 8.93 22.41 -9.99
N ILE A 20 9.31 23.25 -10.97
CA ILE A 20 8.50 23.50 -12.17
C ILE A 20 8.49 22.26 -13.08
N ILE A 21 9.64 21.64 -13.35
CA ILE A 21 9.74 20.42 -14.16
C ILE A 21 8.98 19.28 -13.50
N ILE A 22 9.13 19.10 -12.19
CA ILE A 22 8.37 18.12 -11.41
C ILE A 22 6.88 18.43 -11.45
N GLY A 23 6.50 19.68 -11.29
CA GLY A 23 5.10 20.13 -11.35
C GLY A 23 4.48 19.79 -12.71
N ILE A 24 5.17 20.08 -13.81
CA ILE A 24 4.71 19.75 -15.17
C ILE A 24 4.62 18.24 -15.37
N ALA A 25 5.66 17.48 -14.99
CA ALA A 25 5.65 16.03 -15.08
C ALA A 25 4.51 15.41 -14.24
N THR A 26 4.28 15.94 -13.02
CA THR A 26 3.18 15.52 -12.15
C THR A 26 1.83 15.80 -12.78
N ILE A 27 1.62 17.00 -13.36
CA ILE A 27 0.37 17.36 -14.04
C ILE A 27 0.13 16.45 -15.23
N LEU A 28 1.14 16.20 -16.07
CA LEU A 28 1.02 15.29 -17.22
C LEU A 28 0.67 13.87 -16.82
N LEU A 29 1.27 13.36 -15.75
CA LEU A 29 0.97 12.02 -15.22
C LEU A 29 -0.40 11.95 -14.55
N ILE A 30 -0.84 13.00 -13.86
CA ILE A 30 -2.21 13.09 -13.33
C ILE A 30 -3.22 13.09 -14.49
N ILE A 31 -2.97 13.83 -15.57
CA ILE A 31 -3.81 13.84 -16.75
C ILE A 31 -3.86 12.43 -17.38
N GLN A 32 -2.73 11.75 -17.54
CA GLN A 32 -2.69 10.38 -18.04
C GLN A 32 -3.44 9.40 -17.13
N LEU A 33 -3.30 9.54 -15.80
CA LEU A 33 -4.02 8.73 -14.84
C LEU A 33 -5.53 8.97 -14.90
N ILE A 34 -5.95 10.24 -15.00
CA ILE A 34 -7.37 10.60 -15.17
C ILE A 34 -7.91 10.02 -16.46
N ILE A 35 -7.18 10.12 -17.58
CA ILE A 35 -7.59 9.53 -18.84
C ILE A 35 -7.71 8.01 -18.75
N MET A 36 -6.77 7.35 -18.04
CA MET A 36 -6.80 5.91 -17.81
C MET A 36 -7.99 5.50 -16.94
N LEU A 37 -8.25 6.24 -15.85
CA LEU A 37 -9.41 6.03 -14.99
C LEU A 37 -10.74 6.27 -15.72
N LEU A 38 -10.82 7.33 -16.52
CA LEU A 38 -11.99 7.62 -17.34
C LEU A 38 -12.23 6.53 -18.41
N LYS A 39 -11.15 6.00 -19.03
CA LYS A 39 -11.25 4.86 -19.95
C LYS A 39 -11.74 3.61 -19.24
N GLU A 40 -11.22 3.31 -18.03
CA GLU A 40 -11.65 2.13 -17.26
C GLU A 40 -13.10 2.28 -16.80
N LEU A 41 -13.50 3.46 -16.28
CA LEU A 41 -14.90 3.76 -15.93
C LEU A 41 -15.82 3.72 -17.15
N ARG A 42 -15.38 4.21 -18.31
CA ARG A 42 -16.12 4.15 -19.56
C ARG A 42 -16.27 2.71 -20.07
N ARG A 43 -15.21 1.90 -19.93
CA ARG A 43 -15.23 0.47 -20.23
C ARG A 43 -16.19 -0.30 -19.32
N GLU A 44 -16.25 0.05 -18.02
CA GLU A 44 -17.20 -0.53 -17.08
C GLU A 44 -18.64 -0.06 -17.29
N SER A 45 -18.84 1.17 -17.80
CA SER A 45 -20.18 1.71 -18.10
C SER A 45 -20.78 1.21 -19.43
N GLY A 46 -20.08 0.32 -20.14
CA GLY A 46 -20.55 -0.24 -21.42
C GLY A 46 -20.55 0.75 -22.59
N ALA A 47 -19.90 1.90 -22.43
CA ALA A 47 -19.81 2.93 -23.47
C ALA A 47 -18.64 2.72 -24.46
N ASP A 48 -17.83 1.66 -24.27
CA ASP A 48 -16.74 1.34 -25.17
C ASP A 48 -17.23 0.47 -26.32
N PRO A 49 -17.18 0.94 -27.58
CA PRO A 49 -17.68 0.21 -28.73
C PRO A 49 -16.96 -1.13 -29.02
N ASN A 50 -15.81 -1.38 -28.37
CA ASN A 50 -15.01 -2.58 -28.60
C ASN A 50 -15.23 -3.71 -27.58
N THR A 51 -16.02 -3.51 -26.54
CA THR A 51 -16.41 -4.58 -25.62
C THR A 51 -17.73 -5.22 -26.06
N SER A 52 -17.61 -6.31 -26.82
CA SER A 52 -18.73 -7.04 -27.40
C SER A 52 -19.65 -7.74 -26.37
N MET A 53 -19.26 -7.86 -25.12
CA MET A 53 -19.99 -8.64 -24.11
C MET A 53 -21.10 -7.86 -23.37
N ASP A 54 -21.01 -6.53 -23.32
CA ASP A 54 -22.03 -5.69 -22.66
C ASP A 54 -23.15 -5.25 -23.63
N LYS A 55 -22.95 -5.47 -24.95
CA LYS A 55 -23.97 -5.20 -25.98
C LYS A 55 -25.07 -6.27 -26.05
N THR A 56 -24.82 -7.45 -25.48
CA THR A 56 -25.76 -8.57 -25.49
C THR A 56 -26.59 -8.68 -24.22
N LEU A 57 -26.34 -7.85 -23.20
CA LEU A 57 -27.18 -7.83 -22.01
C LEU A 57 -28.48 -7.08 -22.34
N PRO A 58 -29.65 -7.73 -22.33
CA PRO A 58 -30.95 -7.07 -22.54
C PRO A 58 -31.12 -5.94 -21.52
N SER A 59 -31.70 -4.81 -21.94
CA SER A 59 -31.99 -3.65 -21.06
C SER A 59 -32.71 -4.06 -19.77
N ILE A 60 -33.51 -5.11 -19.84
CA ILE A 60 -34.25 -5.73 -18.73
C ILE A 60 -33.35 -6.27 -17.63
N LEU A 61 -32.13 -6.78 -17.96
CA LEU A 61 -31.18 -7.27 -16.96
C LEU A 61 -30.46 -6.15 -16.24
N LYS A 62 -30.37 -4.94 -16.82
CA LYS A 62 -29.78 -3.75 -16.16
C LYS A 62 -30.72 -3.18 -15.07
N GLU A 63 -31.98 -3.49 -15.11
CA GLU A 63 -33.01 -3.05 -14.14
C GLU A 63 -33.29 -4.10 -13.06
N THR A 64 -32.59 -5.23 -13.05
CA THR A 64 -32.83 -6.24 -12.02
C THR A 64 -32.39 -5.70 -10.63
N PRO A 65 -33.11 -6.04 -9.55
CA PRO A 65 -32.80 -5.62 -8.19
C PRO A 65 -31.35 -5.97 -7.76
N ILE A 66 -30.84 -7.08 -8.27
CA ILE A 66 -29.45 -7.53 -8.00
C ILE A 66 -28.42 -6.55 -8.61
N TYR A 67 -28.65 -6.08 -9.84
CA TYR A 67 -27.73 -5.17 -10.51
C TYR A 67 -27.71 -3.78 -9.85
N GLN A 68 -28.87 -3.28 -9.45
CA GLN A 68 -28.99 -2.03 -8.68
C GLN A 68 -28.31 -2.15 -7.31
N ASN A 69 -28.50 -3.26 -6.61
CA ASN A 69 -27.84 -3.53 -5.33
C ASN A 69 -26.32 -3.64 -5.46
N LYS A 70 -25.80 -4.26 -6.53
CA LYS A 70 -24.37 -4.36 -6.83
C LYS A 70 -23.72 -2.99 -7.02
N ASN A 71 -24.30 -2.12 -7.85
CA ASN A 71 -23.77 -0.78 -8.10
C ASN A 71 -23.86 0.12 -6.86
N SER A 72 -24.95 0.00 -6.11
CA SER A 72 -25.12 0.68 -4.82
C SER A 72 -24.06 0.22 -3.80
N LEU A 73 -23.79 -1.08 -3.70
CA LEU A 73 -22.75 -1.61 -2.81
C LEU A 73 -21.36 -1.10 -3.22
N LYS A 74 -21.03 -1.15 -4.53
CA LYS A 74 -19.77 -0.62 -5.06
C LYS A 74 -19.60 0.86 -4.69
N ALA A 75 -20.61 1.69 -4.95
CA ALA A 75 -20.56 3.13 -4.66
C ALA A 75 -20.39 3.42 -3.16
N ARG A 76 -21.19 2.77 -2.30
CA ARG A 76 -21.11 2.93 -0.84
C ARG A 76 -19.73 2.59 -0.29
N TYR A 77 -19.14 1.49 -0.76
CA TYR A 77 -17.80 1.08 -0.35
C TYR A 77 -16.74 2.07 -0.84
N LEU A 78 -16.75 2.43 -2.13
CA LEU A 78 -15.72 3.28 -2.73
C LEU A 78 -15.72 4.71 -2.16
N ILE A 79 -16.89 5.28 -1.85
CA ILE A 79 -16.97 6.61 -1.20
C ILE A 79 -16.25 6.59 0.16
N ALA A 80 -16.60 5.64 1.03
CA ALA A 80 -15.97 5.52 2.34
C ALA A 80 -14.46 5.21 2.23
N PHE A 81 -14.08 4.34 1.29
CA PHE A 81 -12.71 3.97 1.02
C PHE A 81 -11.87 5.17 0.58
N VAL A 82 -12.33 5.93 -0.42
CA VAL A 82 -11.62 7.10 -0.96
C VAL A 82 -11.41 8.15 0.12
N LEU A 83 -12.44 8.48 0.90
CA LEU A 83 -12.34 9.47 1.99
C LEU A 83 -11.33 9.03 3.06
N THR A 84 -11.42 7.77 3.48
CA THR A 84 -10.51 7.19 4.50
C THR A 84 -9.06 7.15 4.00
N ARG A 85 -8.84 6.75 2.74
CA ARG A 85 -7.49 6.71 2.15
C ARG A 85 -6.94 8.12 1.91
N SER A 86 -7.76 9.08 1.48
CA SER A 86 -7.37 10.49 1.37
C SER A 86 -6.89 11.04 2.71
N ALA A 87 -7.61 10.77 3.81
CA ALA A 87 -7.20 11.18 5.13
C ALA A 87 -5.83 10.61 5.53
N MET A 88 -5.57 9.34 5.22
CA MET A 88 -4.29 8.70 5.49
C MET A 88 -3.15 9.33 4.68
N TRP A 89 -3.35 9.55 3.38
CA TRP A 89 -2.33 10.11 2.49
C TRP A 89 -2.06 11.60 2.73
N ALA A 90 -3.03 12.35 3.28
CA ALA A 90 -2.84 13.76 3.62
C ALA A 90 -1.76 13.96 4.69
N LYS A 91 -1.74 13.11 5.73
CA LYS A 91 -0.83 13.22 6.87
C LYS A 91 0.53 12.55 6.67
N ALA A 92 0.55 11.42 5.92
CA ALA A 92 1.68 10.50 5.89
C ALA A 92 3.04 11.16 5.55
N PRO A 93 3.17 12.01 4.52
CA PRO A 93 4.45 12.63 4.16
C PRO A 93 4.98 13.62 5.20
N TYR A 94 4.08 14.19 6.03
CA TYR A 94 4.39 15.31 6.91
C TYR A 94 4.70 14.89 8.35
N LEU A 95 4.39 13.66 8.77
CA LEU A 95 4.57 13.15 10.12
C LEU A 95 6.02 13.29 10.62
N TYR A 96 6.98 12.81 9.82
CA TYR A 96 8.39 12.93 10.18
C TYR A 96 8.81 14.41 10.34
N THR A 97 8.36 15.25 9.43
CA THR A 97 8.68 16.69 9.46
C THR A 97 8.08 17.36 10.69
N LEU A 98 6.84 17.02 11.06
CA LEU A 98 6.20 17.56 12.27
C LEU A 98 6.99 17.18 13.52
N PHE A 99 7.34 15.91 13.70
CA PHE A 99 8.12 15.46 14.85
C PHE A 99 9.48 16.16 14.95
N MET A 100 10.14 16.37 13.80
CA MET A 100 11.46 17.01 13.78
C MET A 100 11.38 18.52 13.99
N THR A 101 10.41 19.22 13.39
CA THR A 101 10.37 20.69 13.38
C THR A 101 9.59 21.29 14.54
N VAL A 102 8.46 20.69 14.92
CA VAL A 102 7.58 21.18 15.99
C VAL A 102 8.01 20.60 17.33
N HIS A 103 8.01 19.28 17.45
CA HIS A 103 8.37 18.59 18.70
C HIS A 103 9.87 18.57 18.96
N LYS A 104 10.70 18.93 17.97
CA LYS A 104 12.18 18.92 18.06
C LYS A 104 12.74 17.56 18.51
N PHE A 105 12.07 16.49 18.13
CA PHE A 105 12.57 15.13 18.37
C PHE A 105 13.80 14.86 17.53
N THR A 106 14.77 14.18 18.13
CA THR A 106 15.91 13.62 17.42
C THR A 106 15.43 12.45 16.52
N MET A 107 16.23 12.08 15.55
CA MET A 107 15.94 10.93 14.69
C MET A 107 15.71 9.65 15.49
N ALA A 108 16.49 9.44 16.57
CA ALA A 108 16.36 8.30 17.46
C ALA A 108 15.00 8.28 18.19
N GLU A 109 14.58 9.43 18.72
CA GLU A 109 13.28 9.56 19.39
C GLU A 109 12.11 9.34 18.42
N ILE A 110 12.23 9.83 17.18
CA ILE A 110 11.25 9.54 16.12
C ILE A 110 11.23 8.03 15.82
N GLY A 111 12.38 7.37 15.80
CA GLY A 111 12.46 5.91 15.68
C GLY A 111 11.70 5.19 16.79
N ILE A 112 11.80 5.66 18.04
CA ILE A 112 11.06 5.10 19.17
C ILE A 112 9.55 5.33 19.01
N LEU A 113 9.12 6.48 18.48
CA LEU A 113 7.70 6.72 18.20
C LEU A 113 7.15 5.72 17.19
N TYR A 114 7.84 5.47 16.07
CA TYR A 114 7.43 4.45 15.10
C TYR A 114 7.51 3.03 15.67
N LEU A 115 8.45 2.77 16.59
CA LEU A 115 8.50 1.51 17.32
C LEU A 115 7.25 1.30 18.18
N VAL A 116 6.81 2.33 18.91
CA VAL A 116 5.58 2.27 19.72
C VAL A 116 4.36 1.99 18.84
N ASP A 117 4.26 2.65 17.68
CA ASP A 117 3.19 2.40 16.69
C ASP A 117 3.20 0.92 16.22
N ALA A 118 4.38 0.41 15.83
CA ALA A 118 4.52 -0.97 15.34
C ALA A 118 4.18 -2.01 16.42
N VAL A 119 4.62 -1.81 17.65
CA VAL A 119 4.32 -2.70 18.80
C VAL A 119 2.82 -2.64 19.13
N ALA A 120 2.24 -1.45 19.14
CA ALA A 120 0.80 -1.29 19.35
C ALA A 120 -0.01 -1.98 18.25
N ALA A 121 0.38 -1.83 16.99
CA ALA A 121 -0.26 -2.52 15.86
C ALA A 121 -0.16 -4.05 15.95
N LEU A 122 0.98 -4.57 16.44
CA LEU A 122 1.18 -6.01 16.64
C LEU A 122 0.25 -6.55 17.74
N ILE A 123 0.08 -5.83 18.84
CA ILE A 123 -0.75 -6.23 19.98
C ILE A 123 -2.24 -6.08 19.63
N PHE A 124 -2.64 -4.92 19.12
CA PHE A 124 -4.04 -4.60 18.89
C PHE A 124 -4.62 -5.19 17.61
N GLY A 125 -3.78 -5.48 16.59
CA GLY A 125 -4.23 -5.99 15.30
C GLY A 125 -5.12 -7.25 15.40
N PRO A 126 -4.66 -8.34 16.03
CA PRO A 126 -5.48 -9.54 16.23
C PRO A 126 -6.74 -9.28 17.06
N ILE A 127 -6.61 -8.48 18.12
CA ILE A 127 -7.71 -8.16 19.06
C ILE A 127 -8.82 -7.39 18.34
N THR A 128 -8.46 -6.36 17.58
CA THR A 128 -9.43 -5.52 16.86
C THR A 128 -10.21 -6.30 15.81
N GLY A 129 -9.56 -7.24 15.10
CA GLY A 129 -10.24 -8.13 14.16
C GLY A 129 -11.30 -9.02 14.83
N LEU A 130 -10.97 -9.62 15.97
CA LEU A 130 -11.90 -10.44 16.74
C LEU A 130 -13.07 -9.61 17.28
N LEU A 131 -12.77 -8.43 17.84
CA LEU A 131 -13.80 -7.53 18.38
C LEU A 131 -14.72 -6.99 17.26
N ALA A 132 -14.19 -6.68 16.09
CA ALA A 132 -14.98 -6.25 14.94
C ALA A 132 -15.97 -7.32 14.47
N ASN A 133 -15.57 -8.59 14.48
CA ASN A 133 -16.47 -9.69 14.16
C ASN A 133 -17.55 -9.87 15.22
N LYS A 134 -17.23 -9.70 16.52
CA LYS A 134 -18.19 -9.87 17.64
C LYS A 134 -19.19 -8.71 17.75
N TYR A 135 -18.71 -7.47 17.67
CA TYR A 135 -19.51 -6.27 17.98
C TYR A 135 -20.05 -5.54 16.75
N GLY A 136 -19.55 -5.87 15.57
CA GLY A 136 -20.00 -5.29 14.29
C GLY A 136 -18.93 -4.51 13.57
N ARG A 137 -18.79 -4.78 12.28
CA ARG A 137 -17.71 -4.26 11.43
C ARG A 137 -17.86 -2.78 11.10
N ARG A 138 -19.09 -2.29 10.89
CA ARG A 138 -19.36 -0.86 10.67
C ARG A 138 -18.87 -0.01 11.85
N LYS A 139 -19.15 -0.41 13.08
CA LYS A 139 -18.72 0.29 14.30
C LYS A 139 -17.19 0.41 14.35
N PHE A 140 -16.49 -0.66 13.99
CA PHE A 140 -15.03 -0.67 14.00
C PHE A 140 -14.41 0.15 12.86
N CYS A 141 -15.07 0.30 11.72
CA CYS A 141 -14.68 1.27 10.70
C CYS A 141 -14.87 2.72 11.18
N HIS A 142 -15.88 3.01 11.99
CA HIS A 142 -16.01 4.30 12.68
C HIS A 142 -14.86 4.52 13.67
N PHE A 143 -14.56 3.53 14.51
CA PHE A 143 -13.46 3.61 15.47
C PHE A 143 -12.12 3.85 14.79
N TYR A 144 -11.89 3.30 13.59
CA TYR A 144 -10.71 3.65 12.80
C TYR A 144 -10.63 5.15 12.53
N ASN A 145 -11.66 5.74 11.94
CA ASN A 145 -11.64 7.18 11.62
C ASN A 145 -11.56 8.05 12.88
N GLN A 146 -12.21 7.65 13.96
CA GLN A 146 -12.09 8.33 15.26
C GLN A 146 -10.68 8.21 15.84
N SER A 147 -10.01 7.05 15.71
CA SER A 147 -8.63 6.88 16.14
C SER A 147 -7.67 7.76 15.33
N VAL A 148 -7.91 7.93 14.02
CA VAL A 148 -7.12 8.86 13.20
C VAL A 148 -7.29 10.30 13.70
N ILE A 149 -8.51 10.75 13.98
CA ILE A 149 -8.78 12.10 14.50
C ILE A 149 -8.09 12.30 15.86
N LEU A 150 -8.28 11.36 16.79
CA LEU A 150 -7.65 11.42 18.11
C LEU A 150 -6.12 11.42 18.01
N ASN A 151 -5.55 10.54 17.19
CA ASN A 151 -4.11 10.50 16.92
C ASN A 151 -3.59 11.87 16.46
N LEU A 152 -4.28 12.51 15.51
CA LEU A 152 -3.85 13.79 14.97
C LEU A 152 -3.98 14.94 15.97
N LEU A 153 -5.05 14.97 16.75
CA LEU A 153 -5.21 15.96 17.82
C LEU A 153 -4.10 15.82 18.87
N LEU A 154 -3.75 14.60 19.27
CA LEU A 154 -2.66 14.34 20.21
C LEU A 154 -1.28 14.73 19.63
N ILE A 155 -1.04 14.44 18.33
CA ILE A 155 0.24 14.80 17.67
C ILE A 155 0.38 16.33 17.50
N MET A 156 -0.71 17.07 17.36
CA MET A 156 -0.66 18.51 17.18
C MET A 156 -0.36 19.26 18.49
N GLU A 157 -0.52 18.60 19.63
CA GLU A 157 -0.05 19.12 20.93
C GLU A 157 1.46 19.00 21.03
N GLU A 158 2.14 20.02 21.56
CA GLU A 158 3.61 20.07 21.64
C GLU A 158 4.21 19.17 22.74
N SER A 159 3.36 18.45 23.49
CA SER A 159 3.80 17.55 24.56
C SER A 159 4.39 16.24 24.00
N ARG A 160 5.51 15.81 24.59
CA ARG A 160 6.18 14.56 24.23
C ARG A 160 5.34 13.34 24.62
N GLU A 161 4.68 13.37 25.76
CA GLU A 161 3.83 12.29 26.28
C GLU A 161 2.65 12.04 25.33
N PHE A 162 2.03 13.12 24.82
CA PHE A 162 0.94 13.02 23.86
C PHE A 162 1.40 12.47 22.51
N ALA A 163 2.63 12.76 22.09
CA ALA A 163 3.18 12.16 20.88
C ALA A 163 3.32 10.62 21.02
N TYR A 164 3.77 10.11 22.17
CA TYR A 164 3.82 8.66 22.43
C TYR A 164 2.44 8.03 22.50
N LEU A 165 1.49 8.67 23.22
CA LEU A 165 0.11 8.21 23.28
C LEU A 165 -0.54 8.16 21.89
N ALA A 166 -0.27 9.16 21.07
CA ALA A 166 -0.73 9.21 19.69
C ALA A 166 -0.26 7.99 18.87
N GLN A 167 0.98 7.54 19.07
CA GLN A 167 1.48 6.35 18.37
C GLN A 167 0.77 5.06 18.82
N VAL A 168 0.43 4.94 20.09
CA VAL A 168 -0.40 3.82 20.57
C VAL A 168 -1.77 3.83 19.89
N VAL A 169 -2.41 4.99 19.79
CA VAL A 169 -3.70 5.16 19.10
C VAL A 169 -3.57 4.87 17.59
N SER A 170 -2.45 5.25 16.98
CA SER A 170 -2.15 4.96 15.57
C SER A 170 -2.05 3.45 15.33
N GLY A 171 -1.28 2.74 16.16
CA GLY A 171 -1.12 1.29 16.06
C GLY A 171 -2.45 0.53 16.24
N PHE A 172 -3.32 0.98 17.15
CA PHE A 172 -4.69 0.46 17.26
C PHE A 172 -5.46 0.63 15.95
N GLY A 173 -5.41 1.82 15.34
CA GLY A 173 -6.04 2.12 14.05
C GLY A 173 -5.49 1.26 12.91
N ALA A 174 -4.18 1.00 12.87
CA ALA A 174 -3.54 0.19 11.84
C ALA A 174 -4.10 -1.24 11.77
N GLY A 175 -4.45 -1.83 12.93
CA GLY A 175 -5.13 -3.13 12.99
C GLY A 175 -6.52 -3.11 12.34
N LEU A 176 -7.26 -2.01 12.50
CA LEU A 176 -8.62 -1.86 11.98
C LEU A 176 -8.69 -1.69 10.47
N ILE A 177 -7.84 -0.84 9.89
CA ILE A 177 -7.91 -0.56 8.45
C ILE A 177 -7.57 -1.78 7.60
N CYS A 178 -6.66 -2.63 8.06
CA CYS A 178 -6.23 -3.80 7.31
C CYS A 178 -7.26 -4.93 7.23
N THR A 179 -8.22 -4.98 8.16
CA THR A 179 -9.12 -6.13 8.28
C THR A 179 -10.58 -5.78 8.14
N THR A 180 -11.02 -4.65 8.70
CA THR A 180 -12.45 -4.41 8.94
C THR A 180 -13.18 -3.91 7.70
N PHE A 181 -12.54 -3.05 6.88
CA PHE A 181 -13.13 -2.50 5.66
C PHE A 181 -13.38 -3.58 4.60
N GLU A 182 -12.39 -4.43 4.37
CA GLU A 182 -12.52 -5.55 3.43
C GLU A 182 -13.52 -6.58 3.93
N ALA A 183 -13.47 -6.91 5.22
CA ALA A 183 -14.39 -7.86 5.82
C ALA A 183 -15.86 -7.40 5.73
N TRP A 184 -16.11 -6.07 5.85
CA TRP A 184 -17.46 -5.53 5.69
C TRP A 184 -17.98 -5.77 4.26
N VAL A 185 -17.20 -5.43 3.25
CA VAL A 185 -17.66 -5.56 1.85
C VAL A 185 -17.74 -7.02 1.41
N VAL A 186 -16.90 -7.90 1.94
CA VAL A 186 -17.01 -9.35 1.68
C VAL A 186 -18.37 -9.86 2.13
N TYR A 187 -18.76 -9.57 3.37
CA TYR A 187 -20.06 -9.98 3.91
C TYR A 187 -21.25 -9.40 3.11
N GLU A 188 -21.22 -8.10 2.81
CA GLU A 188 -22.29 -7.47 2.03
C GLU A 188 -22.37 -8.00 0.59
N SER A 189 -21.24 -8.36 -0.02
CA SER A 189 -21.22 -8.98 -1.35
C SER A 189 -21.85 -10.37 -1.33
N ASP A 190 -21.53 -11.19 -0.32
CA ASP A 190 -22.14 -12.52 -0.20
C ASP A 190 -23.66 -12.43 -0.02
N LYS A 191 -24.13 -11.40 0.70
CA LYS A 191 -25.55 -11.14 0.85
C LYS A 191 -26.24 -10.69 -0.44
N VAL A 192 -25.56 -9.86 -1.26
CA VAL A 192 -26.12 -9.39 -2.56
C VAL A 192 -26.19 -10.51 -3.58
N PHE A 193 -25.26 -11.47 -3.51
CA PHE A 193 -25.14 -12.59 -4.44
C PHE A 193 -25.52 -13.94 -3.79
N GLU A 194 -26.55 -13.98 -2.94
CA GLU A 194 -26.94 -15.09 -2.05
C GLU A 194 -26.88 -16.51 -2.69
N HIS A 195 -27.11 -16.60 -4.00
CA HIS A 195 -27.16 -17.88 -4.73
C HIS A 195 -25.98 -18.14 -5.68
N ASP A 196 -25.08 -17.14 -5.89
CA ASP A 196 -23.97 -17.27 -6.83
C ASP A 196 -22.64 -16.81 -6.19
N LYS A 197 -21.97 -17.78 -5.55
CA LYS A 197 -20.66 -17.54 -4.92
C LYS A 197 -19.59 -17.08 -5.92
N GLU A 198 -19.63 -17.60 -7.17
CA GLU A 198 -18.67 -17.20 -8.19
C GLU A 198 -18.89 -15.75 -8.65
N ALA A 199 -20.15 -15.32 -8.79
CA ALA A 199 -20.46 -13.92 -9.11
C ALA A 199 -20.02 -12.97 -7.99
N ALA A 200 -20.21 -13.35 -6.71
CA ALA A 200 -19.71 -12.61 -5.55
C ALA A 200 -18.18 -12.49 -5.58
N GLU A 201 -17.48 -13.57 -5.88
CA GLU A 201 -16.01 -13.57 -5.96
C GLU A 201 -15.51 -12.72 -7.13
N ARG A 202 -16.11 -12.86 -8.34
CA ARG A 202 -15.80 -12.00 -9.50
C ARG A 202 -16.01 -10.53 -9.19
N PHE A 203 -17.11 -10.19 -8.50
CA PHE A 203 -17.40 -8.83 -8.06
C PHE A 203 -16.32 -8.30 -7.10
N ARG A 204 -15.95 -9.07 -6.06
CA ARG A 204 -14.90 -8.70 -5.08
C ARG A 204 -13.55 -8.49 -5.75
N LYS A 205 -13.13 -9.40 -6.63
CA LYS A 205 -11.86 -9.26 -7.39
C LYS A 205 -11.81 -7.95 -8.18
N ARG A 206 -12.91 -7.59 -8.87
CA ARG A 206 -13.01 -6.31 -9.60
C ARG A 206 -13.02 -5.11 -8.65
N LEU A 207 -13.78 -5.19 -7.56
CA LEU A 207 -13.89 -4.10 -6.59
C LEU A 207 -12.53 -3.80 -5.95
N PHE A 208 -11.80 -4.82 -5.49
CA PHE A 208 -10.48 -4.64 -4.89
C PHE A 208 -9.43 -4.16 -5.90
N LYS A 209 -9.47 -4.64 -7.15
CA LYS A 209 -8.64 -4.08 -8.21
C LYS A 209 -8.90 -2.57 -8.39
N ASN A 210 -10.15 -2.17 -8.47
CA ASN A 210 -10.54 -0.76 -8.62
C ASN A 210 -10.16 0.08 -7.40
N SER A 211 -10.31 -0.47 -6.19
CA SER A 211 -9.89 0.20 -4.95
C SER A 211 -8.39 0.48 -4.93
N ASN A 212 -7.56 -0.46 -5.38
CA ASN A 212 -6.12 -0.26 -5.45
C ASN A 212 -5.73 0.84 -6.46
N VAL A 213 -6.39 0.87 -7.62
CA VAL A 213 -6.17 1.95 -8.62
C VAL A 213 -6.61 3.30 -8.05
N LEU A 214 -7.76 3.34 -7.37
CA LEU A 214 -8.25 4.56 -6.72
C LEU A 214 -7.34 5.01 -5.57
N ASP A 215 -6.81 4.09 -4.77
CA ASP A 215 -5.87 4.42 -3.69
C ASP A 215 -4.61 5.11 -4.23
N ALA A 216 -4.05 4.61 -5.33
CA ALA A 216 -2.93 5.24 -5.99
C ALA A 216 -3.28 6.64 -6.53
N ALA A 217 -4.44 6.79 -7.18
CA ALA A 217 -4.92 8.09 -7.68
C ALA A 217 -5.13 9.10 -6.53
N VAL A 218 -5.78 8.66 -5.47
CA VAL A 218 -6.08 9.45 -4.28
C VAL A 218 -4.79 9.87 -3.57
N SER A 219 -3.80 8.98 -3.47
CA SER A 219 -2.51 9.31 -2.84
C SER A 219 -1.79 10.45 -3.58
N ILE A 220 -1.80 10.46 -4.92
CA ILE A 220 -1.21 11.52 -5.73
C ILE A 220 -1.97 12.84 -5.56
N ILE A 221 -3.28 12.81 -5.76
CA ILE A 221 -4.13 14.00 -5.73
C ILE A 221 -4.06 14.65 -4.35
N THR A 222 -4.23 13.86 -3.30
CA THR A 222 -4.20 14.35 -1.91
C THR A 222 -2.83 14.89 -1.53
N SER A 223 -1.75 14.19 -1.89
CA SER A 223 -0.38 14.66 -1.60
C SER A 223 -0.06 15.94 -2.34
N ALA A 224 -0.49 16.09 -3.60
CA ALA A 224 -0.30 17.33 -4.36
C ALA A 224 -1.08 18.50 -3.77
N ILE A 225 -2.35 18.29 -3.39
CA ILE A 225 -3.17 19.31 -2.70
C ILE A 225 -2.51 19.71 -1.38
N CYS A 226 -2.11 18.73 -0.57
CA CYS A 226 -1.46 18.97 0.71
C CYS A 226 -0.11 19.70 0.54
N ALA A 227 0.64 19.44 -0.54
CA ALA A 227 1.88 20.15 -0.82
C ALA A 227 1.65 21.65 -1.09
N ILE A 228 0.60 21.97 -1.85
CA ILE A 228 0.19 23.35 -2.11
C ILE A 228 -0.26 24.02 -0.80
N VAL A 229 -1.17 23.38 -0.07
CA VAL A 229 -1.74 23.93 1.16
C VAL A 229 -0.67 24.10 2.25
N TYR A 230 0.27 23.16 2.36
CA TYR A 230 1.44 23.26 3.24
C TYR A 230 2.28 24.51 2.96
N SER A 231 2.49 24.84 1.67
CA SER A 231 3.31 25.99 1.29
C SER A 231 2.69 27.34 1.69
N TYR A 232 1.36 27.41 1.79
CA TYR A 232 0.64 28.64 2.16
C TYR A 232 0.24 28.70 3.64
N LEU A 233 -0.15 27.58 4.24
CA LEU A 233 -0.74 27.52 5.58
C LEU A 233 0.13 26.80 6.61
N GLY A 234 1.31 26.30 6.20
CA GLY A 234 2.29 25.68 7.10
C GLY A 234 2.01 24.23 7.46
N ILE A 235 2.78 23.73 8.45
CA ILE A 235 2.89 22.30 8.77
C ILE A 235 1.61 21.66 9.28
N TYR A 236 0.74 22.40 9.97
CA TYR A 236 -0.50 21.85 10.53
C TYR A 236 -1.62 21.65 9.50
N ALA A 237 -1.54 22.33 8.35
CA ALA A 237 -2.61 22.32 7.36
C ALA A 237 -2.94 20.91 6.79
N PRO A 238 -1.98 20.05 6.41
CA PRO A 238 -2.26 18.68 5.98
C PRO A 238 -2.96 17.84 7.05
N PHE A 239 -2.68 18.09 8.34
CA PHE A 239 -3.30 17.37 9.45
C PHE A 239 -4.76 17.79 9.65
N TRP A 240 -5.08 19.08 9.52
CA TRP A 240 -6.47 19.56 9.52
C TRP A 240 -7.28 19.00 8.35
N ILE A 241 -6.68 18.92 7.15
CA ILE A 241 -7.31 18.26 6.00
C ILE A 241 -7.60 16.79 6.32
N SER A 242 -6.64 16.08 6.92
CA SER A 242 -6.81 14.67 7.30
C SER A 242 -7.94 14.50 8.33
N ILE A 243 -8.05 15.37 9.32
CA ILE A 243 -9.15 15.38 10.31
C ILE A 243 -10.50 15.57 9.61
N GLY A 244 -10.61 16.58 8.72
CA GLY A 244 -11.83 16.86 7.98
C GLY A 244 -12.26 15.68 7.10
N LEU A 245 -11.33 15.05 6.39
CA LEU A 245 -11.58 13.88 5.57
C LEU A 245 -11.99 12.66 6.42
N SER A 246 -11.38 12.45 7.60
CA SER A 246 -11.75 11.37 8.52
C SER A 246 -13.14 11.57 9.10
N LEU A 247 -13.54 12.81 9.39
CA LEU A 247 -14.91 13.15 9.81
C LEU A 247 -15.91 12.83 8.70
N LEU A 248 -15.63 13.26 7.47
CA LEU A 248 -16.47 12.96 6.31
C LEU A 248 -16.56 11.46 6.04
N ALA A 249 -15.46 10.73 6.17
CA ALA A 249 -15.45 9.27 6.06
C ALA A 249 -16.32 8.61 7.13
N SER A 250 -16.23 9.09 8.37
CA SER A 250 -17.05 8.58 9.47
C SER A 250 -18.55 8.84 9.22
N ILE A 251 -18.92 10.04 8.75
CA ILE A 251 -20.30 10.37 8.37
C ILE A 251 -20.75 9.47 7.21
N ALA A 252 -19.96 9.31 6.16
CA ALA A 252 -20.28 8.46 5.03
C ALA A 252 -20.54 7.00 5.44
N ILE A 253 -19.67 6.44 6.28
CA ILE A 253 -19.86 5.10 6.86
C ILE A 253 -21.17 5.04 7.67
N GLY A 254 -21.43 6.07 8.48
CA GLY A 254 -22.64 6.16 9.30
C GLY A 254 -23.92 6.17 8.51
N VAL A 255 -23.95 6.89 7.38
CA VAL A 255 -25.15 7.04 6.55
C VAL A 255 -25.31 5.92 5.53
N LEU A 256 -24.19 5.49 4.91
CA LEU A 256 -24.25 4.60 3.73
C LEU A 256 -24.11 3.12 4.08
N TRP A 257 -23.50 2.76 5.22
CA TRP A 257 -23.21 1.37 5.56
C TRP A 257 -24.20 0.81 6.57
N ASN A 258 -24.57 -0.43 6.36
CA ASN A 258 -25.35 -1.20 7.34
C ASN A 258 -24.41 -1.90 8.31
N GLU A 259 -24.85 -2.14 9.56
CA GLU A 259 -24.11 -2.98 10.48
C GLU A 259 -24.15 -4.43 10.02
N ASN A 260 -23.00 -5.08 10.01
CA ASN A 260 -22.94 -6.51 9.75
C ASN A 260 -22.06 -7.23 10.77
N LYS A 261 -22.51 -8.43 11.10
CA LYS A 261 -21.81 -9.37 11.97
C LYS A 261 -21.78 -10.70 11.25
N PRO A 262 -20.66 -11.42 11.23
CA PRO A 262 -20.65 -12.78 10.70
C PRO A 262 -21.61 -13.64 11.52
N LEU A 263 -22.34 -14.50 10.85
CA LEU A 263 -23.10 -15.56 11.51
C LEU A 263 -22.11 -16.51 12.21
N GLU A 264 -22.34 -16.84 13.47
CA GLU A 264 -21.52 -17.76 14.27
C GLU A 264 -21.63 -19.22 13.78
N ASN A 265 -21.32 -19.48 12.51
CA ASN A 265 -21.58 -20.79 11.88
C ASN A 265 -20.30 -21.65 11.68
N ASN A 266 -19.24 -21.43 12.44
CA ASN A 266 -18.17 -22.43 12.41
C ASN A 266 -17.48 -22.57 13.79
N PRO A 267 -17.71 -23.67 14.50
CA PRO A 267 -17.12 -23.93 15.81
C PRO A 267 -15.69 -24.47 15.74
N GLN A 268 -15.00 -24.32 14.61
CA GLN A 268 -13.57 -24.66 14.61
C GLN A 268 -12.86 -23.69 15.54
N SER A 269 -12.31 -24.22 16.62
CA SER A 269 -11.51 -23.49 17.58
C SER A 269 -10.45 -22.69 16.83
N THR A 270 -10.35 -21.39 17.11
CA THR A 270 -9.30 -20.50 16.58
C THR A 270 -7.91 -21.13 16.73
N TRP A 271 -7.76 -21.99 17.73
CA TRP A 271 -6.53 -22.73 18.01
C TRP A 271 -6.23 -23.83 16.98
N SER A 272 -7.24 -24.56 16.54
CA SER A 272 -7.06 -25.61 15.50
C SER A 272 -6.72 -25.00 14.14
N GLN A 273 -7.28 -23.84 13.79
CA GLN A 273 -6.93 -23.10 12.59
C GLN A 273 -5.48 -22.60 12.64
N LEU A 274 -5.04 -22.11 13.81
CA LEU A 274 -3.65 -21.69 14.02
C LEU A 274 -2.67 -22.87 13.87
N GLU A 275 -2.99 -24.01 14.45
CA GLU A 275 -2.16 -25.23 14.35
C GLU A 275 -2.03 -25.68 12.89
N ASN A 276 -3.12 -25.66 12.12
CA ASN A 276 -3.11 -26.03 10.72
C ASN A 276 -2.32 -25.02 9.87
N ALA A 277 -2.43 -23.72 10.14
CA ALA A 277 -1.60 -22.71 9.48
C ALA A 277 -0.11 -22.91 9.77
N PHE A 278 0.27 -23.29 11.00
CA PHE A 278 1.66 -23.64 11.31
C PHE A 278 2.12 -24.92 10.60
N LYS A 279 1.23 -25.89 10.33
CA LYS A 279 1.56 -27.06 9.51
C LYS A 279 1.84 -26.68 8.06
N GLU A 280 1.09 -25.70 7.50
CA GLU A 280 1.34 -25.18 6.15
C GLU A 280 2.70 -24.48 6.03
N LEU A 281 3.22 -23.85 7.08
CA LEU A 281 4.58 -23.26 7.09
C LEU A 281 5.70 -24.31 6.92
N LYS A 282 5.43 -25.60 7.09
CA LYS A 282 6.40 -26.66 6.77
C LYS A 282 6.62 -26.83 5.26
N ASN A 283 5.70 -26.33 4.44
CA ASN A 283 5.88 -26.28 3.00
C ASN A 283 6.94 -25.23 2.65
N VAL A 284 8.01 -25.64 1.97
CA VAL A 284 9.15 -24.77 1.61
C VAL A 284 8.70 -23.56 0.81
N ASP A 285 7.77 -23.73 -0.14
CA ASP A 285 7.28 -22.64 -0.98
C ASP A 285 6.56 -21.57 -0.11
N VAL A 286 5.70 -22.01 0.82
CA VAL A 286 4.96 -21.13 1.74
C VAL A 286 5.91 -20.39 2.68
N LEU A 287 6.89 -21.11 3.24
CA LEU A 287 7.87 -20.52 4.15
C LEU A 287 8.74 -19.46 3.46
N CYS A 288 9.29 -19.80 2.29
CA CYS A 288 10.17 -18.90 1.56
C CYS A 288 9.44 -17.63 1.09
N ILE A 289 8.22 -17.79 0.53
CA ILE A 289 7.40 -16.63 0.14
C ILE A 289 7.02 -15.77 1.35
N GLY A 290 6.73 -16.41 2.48
CA GLY A 290 6.46 -15.69 3.74
C GLY A 290 7.66 -14.90 4.24
N LEU A 291 8.87 -15.45 4.17
CA LEU A 291 10.10 -14.76 4.53
C LEU A 291 10.40 -13.61 3.58
N ILE A 292 10.29 -13.83 2.26
CA ILE A 292 10.45 -12.77 1.25
C ILE A 292 9.46 -11.63 1.51
N GLU A 293 8.19 -11.93 1.73
CA GLU A 293 7.15 -10.93 2.05
C GLU A 293 7.49 -10.15 3.32
N GLY A 294 7.84 -10.85 4.40
CA GLY A 294 8.20 -10.21 5.68
C GLY A 294 9.40 -9.28 5.54
N ILE A 295 10.44 -9.69 4.83
CA ILE A 295 11.64 -8.88 4.60
C ILE A 295 11.30 -7.69 3.67
N ALA A 296 10.59 -7.90 2.56
CA ALA A 296 10.25 -6.84 1.61
C ALA A 296 9.37 -5.75 2.26
N LEU A 297 8.38 -6.13 3.06
CA LEU A 297 7.56 -5.19 3.83
C LEU A 297 8.40 -4.46 4.89
N GLY A 298 9.37 -5.15 5.51
CA GLY A 298 10.32 -4.54 6.45
C GLY A 298 11.16 -3.46 5.80
N ILE A 299 11.72 -3.74 4.63
CA ILE A 299 12.50 -2.79 3.83
C ILE A 299 11.65 -1.57 3.47
N LEU A 300 10.40 -1.79 3.03
CA LEU A 300 9.47 -0.72 2.71
C LEU A 300 9.16 0.17 3.92
N ASN A 301 8.91 -0.41 5.09
CA ASN A 301 8.67 0.38 6.31
C ASN A 301 9.89 1.22 6.70
N ILE A 302 11.09 0.66 6.60
CA ILE A 302 12.34 1.39 6.85
C ILE A 302 12.54 2.49 5.82
N PHE A 303 12.27 2.21 4.56
CA PHE A 303 12.28 3.22 3.51
C PHE A 303 11.35 4.39 3.84
N LEU A 304 10.09 4.12 4.23
CA LEU A 304 9.11 5.15 4.58
C LEU A 304 9.57 6.03 5.76
N PHE A 305 10.36 5.48 6.68
CA PHE A 305 10.98 6.23 7.76
C PHE A 305 12.22 7.03 7.31
N SER A 306 13.07 6.46 6.45
CA SER A 306 14.41 6.98 6.16
C SER A 306 14.51 7.94 4.98
N TRP A 307 13.58 7.92 4.02
CA TRP A 307 13.68 8.73 2.80
C TRP A 307 13.73 10.24 3.07
N THR A 308 12.92 10.73 4.02
CA THR A 308 12.89 12.15 4.38
C THR A 308 14.22 12.64 4.98
N PRO A 309 14.79 11.97 6.01
CA PRO A 309 16.09 12.39 6.55
C PRO A 309 17.24 12.25 5.55
N ILE A 310 17.23 11.24 4.68
CA ILE A 310 18.24 11.06 3.61
C ILE A 310 18.25 12.27 2.68
N LEU A 311 17.08 12.72 2.21
CA LEU A 311 16.97 13.86 1.31
C LEU A 311 17.26 15.20 2.01
N LYS A 312 16.83 15.37 3.27
CA LYS A 312 17.09 16.59 4.03
C LYS A 312 18.59 16.87 4.23
N GLN A 313 19.40 15.83 4.40
CA GLN A 313 20.86 15.99 4.50
C GLN A 313 21.52 16.52 3.22
N SER A 314 20.86 16.32 2.07
CA SER A 314 21.36 16.81 0.77
C SER A 314 20.83 18.20 0.40
N THR A 315 19.90 18.78 1.18
CA THR A 315 19.20 20.02 0.84
C THR A 315 19.08 20.96 2.05
N PRO A 316 20.13 21.72 2.39
CA PRO A 316 20.09 22.66 3.53
C PRO A 316 19.03 23.72 3.44
N GLY A 317 18.57 24.11 2.22
CA GLY A 317 17.60 25.18 1.97
C GLY A 317 16.12 24.79 2.13
N GLY A 318 15.83 23.59 2.61
CA GLY A 318 14.46 23.07 2.74
C GLY A 318 13.95 22.39 1.46
N MET A 319 12.99 21.47 1.62
CA MET A 319 12.37 20.74 0.51
C MET A 319 10.85 20.65 0.69
N ASN A 320 10.11 20.68 -0.40
CA ASN A 320 8.69 20.40 -0.37
C ASN A 320 8.44 18.88 -0.37
N VAL A 321 8.24 18.37 0.84
CA VAL A 321 8.09 16.93 1.12
C VAL A 321 6.93 16.32 0.34
N GLY A 322 5.82 17.06 0.19
CA GLY A 322 4.63 16.58 -0.51
C GLY A 322 4.86 16.37 -2.01
N PHE A 323 5.54 17.30 -2.69
CA PHE A 323 5.87 17.12 -4.11
C PHE A 323 6.83 15.98 -4.35
N ILE A 324 7.86 15.83 -3.52
CA ILE A 324 8.80 14.70 -3.62
C ILE A 324 8.06 13.39 -3.42
N TYR A 325 7.19 13.31 -2.41
CA TYR A 325 6.39 12.12 -2.16
C TYR A 325 5.47 11.80 -3.34
N THR A 326 4.83 12.81 -3.93
CA THR A 326 4.02 12.65 -5.15
C THR A 326 4.82 12.01 -6.28
N CYS A 327 6.05 12.47 -6.54
CA CYS A 327 6.93 11.87 -7.55
C CYS A 327 7.24 10.41 -7.27
N MET A 328 7.51 10.06 -6.00
CA MET A 328 7.77 8.68 -5.61
C MET A 328 6.55 7.78 -5.82
N VAL A 329 5.33 8.26 -5.53
CA VAL A 329 4.10 7.50 -5.78
C VAL A 329 3.83 7.33 -7.27
N LEU A 330 4.14 8.33 -8.09
CA LEU A 330 4.02 8.24 -9.55
C LEU A 330 4.92 7.13 -10.14
N THR A 331 6.16 7.03 -9.68
CA THR A 331 7.05 5.94 -10.11
C THR A 331 6.54 4.57 -9.66
N MET A 332 5.91 4.48 -8.49
CA MET A 332 5.25 3.26 -8.02
C MET A 332 4.13 2.81 -8.96
N ILE A 333 3.32 3.74 -9.49
CA ILE A 333 2.28 3.42 -10.48
C ILE A 333 2.88 2.93 -11.79
N ILE A 334 3.95 3.57 -12.25
CA ILE A 334 4.68 3.12 -13.45
C ILE A 334 5.18 1.68 -13.25
N GLY A 335 5.75 1.39 -12.08
CA GLY A 335 6.17 0.04 -11.72
C GLY A 335 5.03 -0.98 -11.73
N THR A 336 3.85 -0.61 -11.21
CA THR A 336 2.66 -1.47 -11.26
C THR A 336 2.22 -1.77 -12.70
N LYS A 337 2.36 -0.81 -13.62
CA LYS A 337 2.08 -1.03 -15.03
C LYS A 337 3.16 -1.86 -15.73
N SER A 338 4.41 -1.71 -15.32
CA SER A 338 5.51 -2.54 -15.82
C SER A 338 5.29 -4.03 -15.49
N TYR A 339 4.64 -4.36 -14.37
CA TYR A 339 4.23 -5.73 -14.06
C TYR A 339 3.32 -6.32 -15.16
N GLU A 340 2.29 -5.58 -15.61
CA GLU A 340 1.40 -6.05 -16.67
C GLU A 340 2.21 -6.36 -17.95
N VAL A 341 3.16 -5.49 -18.32
CA VAL A 341 3.96 -5.68 -19.53
C VAL A 341 4.92 -6.87 -19.40
N LEU A 342 5.71 -6.93 -18.33
CA LEU A 342 6.78 -7.93 -18.21
C LEU A 342 6.25 -9.32 -17.90
N ILE A 343 5.26 -9.41 -17.01
CA ILE A 343 4.75 -10.71 -16.56
C ILE A 343 3.62 -11.22 -17.47
N VAL A 344 2.66 -10.36 -17.82
CA VAL A 344 1.48 -10.81 -18.57
C VAL A 344 1.76 -10.90 -20.08
N TYR A 345 2.50 -9.95 -20.66
CA TYR A 345 2.77 -9.94 -22.11
C TYR A 345 4.11 -10.58 -22.49
N CYS A 346 5.17 -10.37 -21.70
CA CYS A 346 6.50 -10.93 -21.99
C CYS A 346 6.74 -12.29 -21.33
N HIS A 347 5.83 -12.78 -20.48
CA HIS A 347 5.89 -14.09 -19.80
C HIS A 347 7.18 -14.34 -19.00
N PHE A 348 7.70 -13.30 -18.34
CA PHE A 348 8.85 -13.48 -17.47
C PHE A 348 8.50 -14.35 -16.27
N ASP A 349 9.44 -15.21 -15.85
CA ASP A 349 9.26 -16.06 -14.67
C ASP A 349 9.07 -15.21 -13.41
N TYR A 350 8.07 -15.57 -12.58
CA TYR A 350 7.71 -14.75 -11.42
C TYR A 350 8.75 -14.79 -10.32
N TYR A 351 9.37 -15.96 -10.06
CA TYR A 351 10.39 -16.09 -9.01
C TYR A 351 11.66 -15.34 -9.40
N MET A 352 12.09 -15.45 -10.67
CA MET A 352 13.19 -14.63 -11.19
C MET A 352 12.88 -13.14 -11.12
N SER A 353 11.66 -12.75 -11.44
CA SER A 353 11.24 -11.33 -11.40
C SER A 353 11.21 -10.77 -9.98
N ILE A 354 10.70 -11.53 -8.98
CA ILE A 354 10.77 -11.15 -7.56
C ILE A 354 12.24 -11.00 -7.13
N THR A 355 13.06 -11.99 -7.44
CA THR A 355 14.47 -12.03 -7.08
C THR A 355 15.23 -10.84 -7.66
N GLY A 356 15.08 -10.59 -8.96
CA GLY A 356 15.72 -9.46 -9.66
C GLY A 356 15.25 -8.11 -9.12
N CYS A 357 13.96 -7.97 -8.84
CA CYS A 357 13.39 -6.75 -8.26
C CYS A 357 14.03 -6.43 -6.89
N LEU A 358 14.08 -7.39 -5.97
CA LEU A 358 14.68 -7.23 -4.66
C LEU A 358 16.19 -6.98 -4.74
N PHE A 359 16.88 -7.64 -5.66
CA PHE A 359 18.30 -7.42 -5.90
C PHE A 359 18.58 -5.97 -6.31
N ILE A 360 17.84 -5.46 -7.30
CA ILE A 360 18.00 -4.08 -7.77
C ILE A 360 17.62 -3.08 -6.68
N GLN A 361 16.58 -3.35 -5.87
CA GLN A 361 16.25 -2.52 -4.71
C GLN A 361 17.43 -2.45 -3.72
N GLY A 362 18.09 -3.56 -3.46
CA GLY A 362 19.31 -3.60 -2.65
C GLY A 362 20.41 -2.71 -3.22
N VAL A 363 20.71 -2.83 -4.52
CA VAL A 363 21.72 -2.00 -5.20
C VAL A 363 21.40 -0.51 -5.05
N LEU A 364 20.15 -0.11 -5.27
CA LEU A 364 19.73 1.30 -5.16
C LEU A 364 19.96 1.85 -3.76
N LEU A 365 19.62 1.09 -2.71
CA LEU A 365 19.82 1.49 -1.32
C LEU A 365 21.32 1.61 -0.94
N TYR A 366 22.18 0.80 -1.56
CA TYR A 366 23.64 0.93 -1.38
C TYR A 366 24.22 2.16 -2.08
N ILE A 367 23.80 2.44 -3.32
CA ILE A 367 24.31 3.58 -4.10
C ILE A 367 23.99 4.91 -3.41
N ILE A 368 22.83 5.03 -2.74
CA ILE A 368 22.43 6.23 -1.98
C ILE A 368 23.50 6.63 -0.95
N TYR A 369 24.24 5.69 -0.38
CA TYR A 369 25.29 5.98 0.58
C TYR A 369 26.48 6.73 -0.03
N PHE A 370 26.85 6.37 -1.26
CA PHE A 370 28.04 6.92 -1.94
C PHE A 370 27.77 8.23 -2.69
N ASP A 371 26.52 8.55 -2.96
CA ASP A 371 26.14 9.72 -3.75
C ASP A 371 25.63 10.84 -2.85
N ASN A 372 26.19 12.05 -2.99
CA ASN A 372 25.80 13.23 -2.21
C ASN A 372 24.84 14.16 -2.94
N SER A 373 24.54 13.90 -4.21
CA SER A 373 23.65 14.73 -5.02
C SER A 373 22.18 14.50 -4.60
N PHE A 374 21.48 15.58 -4.29
CA PHE A 374 20.04 15.54 -4.00
C PHE A 374 19.24 14.90 -5.14
N LEU A 375 19.55 15.30 -6.39
CA LEU A 375 18.84 14.81 -7.57
C LEU A 375 19.01 13.30 -7.75
N HIS A 376 20.22 12.80 -7.62
CA HIS A 376 20.52 11.38 -7.75
C HIS A 376 19.88 10.56 -6.63
N ARG A 377 19.96 11.01 -5.37
CA ARG A 377 19.28 10.36 -4.25
C ARG A 377 17.78 10.30 -4.45
N MET A 378 17.17 11.39 -4.91
CA MET A 378 15.74 11.41 -5.24
C MET A 378 15.40 10.43 -6.35
N LEU A 379 16.25 10.33 -7.40
CA LEU A 379 16.07 9.37 -8.49
C LEU A 379 16.13 7.92 -7.97
N TYR A 380 17.12 7.59 -7.16
CA TYR A 380 17.27 6.22 -6.61
C TYR A 380 16.10 5.84 -5.70
N LEU A 381 15.64 6.74 -4.84
CA LEU A 381 14.47 6.53 -4.00
C LEU A 381 13.18 6.39 -4.82
N SER A 382 13.05 7.16 -5.91
CA SER A 382 11.92 7.05 -6.83
C SER A 382 11.93 5.73 -7.61
N LEU A 383 13.10 5.27 -8.07
CA LEU A 383 13.26 3.97 -8.71
C LEU A 383 12.96 2.82 -7.74
N PHE A 384 13.39 2.94 -6.49
CA PHE A 384 13.04 2.00 -5.43
C PHE A 384 11.52 1.85 -5.28
N ASN A 385 10.78 2.98 -5.25
CA ASN A 385 9.32 2.96 -5.22
C ASN A 385 8.71 2.36 -6.50
N GLY A 386 9.31 2.62 -7.66
CA GLY A 386 8.90 2.00 -8.91
C GLY A 386 9.00 0.47 -8.85
N LEU A 387 10.11 -0.04 -8.34
CA LEU A 387 10.29 -1.48 -8.13
C LEU A 387 9.33 -2.04 -7.08
N THR A 388 9.01 -1.30 -6.02
CA THR A 388 7.97 -1.68 -5.05
C THR A 388 6.61 -1.78 -5.72
N GLY A 389 6.28 -0.85 -6.62
CA GLY A 389 5.08 -0.89 -7.44
C GLY A 389 5.00 -2.12 -8.34
N PHE A 390 6.11 -2.56 -8.90
CA PHE A 390 6.22 -3.80 -9.68
C PHE A 390 6.09 -5.05 -8.78
N TYR A 391 6.76 -5.07 -7.63
CA TYR A 391 6.79 -6.18 -6.69
C TYR A 391 5.40 -6.50 -6.11
N ASN A 392 4.63 -5.49 -5.72
CA ASN A 392 3.38 -5.69 -4.99
C ASN A 392 2.34 -6.56 -5.73
N PRO A 393 1.97 -6.29 -7.00
CA PRO A 393 1.02 -7.13 -7.73
C PRO A 393 1.61 -8.52 -8.04
N LEU A 394 2.92 -8.59 -8.33
CA LEU A 394 3.62 -9.84 -8.59
C LEU A 394 3.59 -10.76 -7.37
N ASN A 395 3.93 -10.24 -6.21
CA ASN A 395 3.92 -10.98 -4.96
C ASN A 395 2.49 -11.40 -4.54
N SER A 396 1.51 -10.52 -4.74
CA SER A 396 0.09 -10.84 -4.51
C SER A 396 -0.39 -11.97 -5.41
N PHE A 397 0.04 -11.98 -6.67
CA PHE A 397 -0.25 -13.06 -7.61
C PHE A 397 0.37 -14.38 -7.16
N VAL A 398 1.66 -14.39 -6.82
CA VAL A 398 2.35 -15.61 -6.35
C VAL A 398 1.72 -16.14 -5.07
N LYS A 399 1.39 -15.28 -4.10
CA LYS A 399 0.71 -15.68 -2.87
C LYS A 399 -0.68 -16.28 -3.13
N SER A 400 -1.43 -15.73 -4.07
CA SER A 400 -2.78 -16.25 -4.38
C SER A 400 -2.77 -17.68 -4.90
N ASN A 401 -1.64 -18.11 -5.46
CA ASN A 401 -1.48 -19.43 -6.04
C ASN A 401 -0.85 -20.46 -5.09
N ILE A 402 -0.05 -20.00 -4.13
CA ILE A 402 0.66 -20.88 -3.21
C ILE A 402 -0.10 -21.08 -1.89
N LEU A 403 -0.75 -20.00 -1.38
CA LEU A 403 -1.42 -20.04 -0.10
C LEU A 403 -2.81 -20.66 -0.21
N VAL A 404 -3.07 -21.66 0.62
CA VAL A 404 -4.40 -22.26 0.78
C VAL A 404 -5.38 -21.19 1.26
N GLU A 405 -6.52 -21.08 0.58
CA GLU A 405 -7.48 -19.97 0.82
C GLU A 405 -8.03 -19.96 2.24
N GLU A 406 -8.26 -21.14 2.81
CA GLU A 406 -8.78 -21.33 4.17
C GLU A 406 -7.87 -20.68 5.24
N TYR A 407 -6.54 -20.77 5.09
CA TYR A 407 -5.56 -20.27 6.06
C TYR A 407 -4.83 -19.01 5.59
N ARG A 408 -5.15 -18.48 4.41
CA ARG A 408 -4.43 -17.33 3.79
C ARG A 408 -4.31 -16.12 4.71
N ALA A 409 -5.42 -15.68 5.30
CA ALA A 409 -5.43 -14.51 6.17
C ALA A 409 -4.55 -14.71 7.42
N LEU A 410 -4.55 -15.93 7.97
CA LEU A 410 -3.76 -16.29 9.14
C LEU A 410 -2.27 -16.37 8.78
N LEU A 411 -1.91 -17.02 7.67
CA LEU A 411 -0.55 -17.09 7.15
C LEU A 411 0.03 -15.69 6.86
N MET A 412 -0.74 -14.81 6.24
CA MET A 412 -0.32 -13.42 6.00
C MET A 412 -0.06 -12.66 7.31
N ASN A 413 -0.80 -12.94 8.38
CA ASN A 413 -0.50 -12.37 9.70
C ASN A 413 0.78 -12.96 10.31
N LEU A 414 1.03 -14.27 10.12
CA LEU A 414 2.28 -14.90 10.56
C LEU A 414 3.49 -14.35 9.82
N PHE A 415 3.38 -14.03 8.52
CA PHE A 415 4.46 -13.40 7.74
C PHE A 415 4.81 -11.98 8.25
N ARG A 416 3.94 -11.33 9.00
CA ARG A 416 4.23 -10.04 9.64
C ARG A 416 5.09 -10.15 10.89
N ILE A 417 5.24 -11.34 11.47
CA ILE A 417 6.09 -11.52 12.65
C ILE A 417 7.57 -11.23 12.34
N PRO A 418 8.20 -11.84 11.32
CA PRO A 418 9.55 -11.48 10.91
C PRO A 418 9.70 -9.99 10.56
N LEU A 419 8.72 -9.43 9.83
CA LEU A 419 8.66 -8.01 9.51
C LEU A 419 8.78 -7.14 10.76
N ASN A 420 7.87 -7.33 11.71
CA ASN A 420 7.80 -6.48 12.89
C ASN A 420 9.04 -6.65 13.77
N THR A 421 9.54 -7.89 13.93
CA THR A 421 10.78 -8.17 14.68
C THR A 421 11.96 -7.41 14.07
N TYR A 422 12.08 -7.44 12.74
CA TYR A 422 13.15 -6.75 12.04
C TYR A 422 13.01 -5.21 12.16
N VAL A 423 11.84 -4.66 11.95
CA VAL A 423 11.58 -3.21 12.11
C VAL A 423 11.91 -2.76 13.53
N ILE A 424 11.52 -3.54 14.54
CA ILE A 424 11.85 -3.28 15.95
C ILE A 424 13.38 -3.23 16.16
N ILE A 425 14.10 -4.22 15.68
CA ILE A 425 15.57 -4.27 15.83
C ILE A 425 16.22 -3.05 15.17
N VAL A 426 15.84 -2.70 13.94
CA VAL A 426 16.39 -1.54 13.24
C VAL A 426 16.05 -0.25 13.97
N LEU A 427 14.80 -0.06 14.40
CA LEU A 427 14.39 1.14 15.11
C LEU A 427 15.10 1.31 16.45
N LEU A 428 15.36 0.24 17.19
CA LEU A 428 16.14 0.27 18.43
C LEU A 428 17.61 0.66 18.19
N THR A 429 18.17 0.29 17.05
CA THR A 429 19.57 0.60 16.69
C THR A 429 19.74 1.99 16.09
N LEU A 430 18.66 2.66 15.66
CA LEU A 430 18.68 4.01 15.07
C LEU A 430 19.35 5.06 15.96
N ARG A 431 19.34 4.90 17.28
CA ARG A 431 20.04 5.81 18.21
C ARG A 431 21.54 5.91 17.92
N TYR A 432 22.11 4.85 17.33
CA TYR A 432 23.55 4.71 17.08
C TYR A 432 23.92 4.80 15.59
N MET A 433 22.92 4.97 14.72
CA MET A 433 23.10 4.88 13.27
C MET A 433 22.61 6.15 12.57
N ASN A 434 23.29 6.50 11.48
CA ASN A 434 22.80 7.55 10.60
C ASN A 434 21.82 6.96 9.56
N PRO A 435 20.97 7.80 8.88
CA PRO A 435 19.97 7.33 7.89
C PRO A 435 20.57 6.49 6.76
N PHE A 436 21.81 6.76 6.37
CA PHE A 436 22.49 6.02 5.31
C PHE A 436 22.90 4.61 5.76
N THR A 437 23.33 4.46 7.01
CA THR A 437 23.63 3.13 7.58
C THR A 437 22.36 2.28 7.61
N VAL A 438 21.22 2.88 7.92
CA VAL A 438 19.91 2.23 7.90
C VAL A 438 19.55 1.78 6.47
N ALA A 439 19.82 2.61 5.46
CA ALA A 439 19.62 2.24 4.06
C ALA A 439 20.51 1.05 3.64
N ILE A 440 21.77 1.00 4.08
CA ILE A 440 22.68 -0.13 3.84
C ILE A 440 22.13 -1.41 4.47
N ILE A 441 21.64 -1.37 5.71
CA ILE A 441 21.06 -2.53 6.39
C ILE A 441 19.81 -3.01 5.61
N ALA A 442 18.94 -2.11 5.19
CA ALA A 442 17.78 -2.45 4.36
C ALA A 442 18.20 -3.06 3.02
N GLY A 443 19.25 -2.53 2.39
CA GLY A 443 19.84 -3.09 1.17
C GLY A 443 20.41 -4.49 1.37
N SER A 444 21.10 -4.73 2.49
CA SER A 444 21.64 -6.07 2.83
C SER A 444 20.53 -7.09 2.99
N LEU A 445 19.40 -6.70 3.57
CA LEU A 445 18.24 -7.58 3.70
C LEU A 445 17.53 -7.83 2.37
N ALA A 446 17.53 -6.86 1.45
CA ALA A 446 17.05 -7.06 0.10
C ALA A 446 17.88 -8.15 -0.62
N TYR A 447 19.19 -8.21 -0.38
CA TYR A 447 20.04 -9.29 -0.90
C TYR A 447 19.73 -10.64 -0.23
N VAL A 448 19.43 -10.68 1.08
CA VAL A 448 18.99 -11.91 1.75
C VAL A 448 17.67 -12.40 1.16
N ALA A 449 16.70 -11.52 0.97
CA ALA A 449 15.43 -11.87 0.34
C ALA A 449 15.61 -12.34 -1.12
N SER A 450 16.53 -11.71 -1.86
CA SER A 450 16.92 -12.13 -3.21
C SER A 450 17.57 -13.52 -3.21
N ALA A 451 18.45 -13.83 -2.25
CA ALA A 451 19.05 -15.17 -2.11
C ALA A 451 18.00 -16.26 -1.82
N ILE A 452 17.00 -15.96 -0.98
CA ILE A 452 15.85 -16.87 -0.75
C ILE A 452 15.06 -17.06 -2.07
N GLY A 453 14.89 -16.00 -2.86
CA GLY A 453 14.26 -16.07 -4.18
C GLY A 453 15.04 -16.95 -5.17
N ILE A 454 16.38 -16.85 -5.20
CA ILE A 454 17.23 -17.75 -5.99
C ILE A 454 17.05 -19.19 -5.56
N TYR A 455 17.06 -19.43 -4.24
CA TYR A 455 16.81 -20.77 -3.70
C TYR A 455 15.45 -21.34 -4.18
N LEU A 456 14.38 -20.53 -4.17
CA LEU A 456 13.07 -20.92 -4.70
C LEU A 456 13.12 -21.23 -6.20
N CYS A 457 13.82 -20.43 -6.99
CA CYS A 457 13.99 -20.69 -8.44
C CYS A 457 14.64 -22.07 -8.66
N ILE A 458 15.71 -22.37 -7.94
CA ILE A 458 16.43 -23.65 -8.04
C ILE A 458 15.54 -24.78 -7.55
N TYR A 459 14.87 -24.62 -6.42
CA TYR A 459 13.97 -25.62 -5.84
C TYR A 459 12.81 -25.98 -6.79
N SER A 460 12.18 -24.99 -7.39
CA SER A 460 11.12 -25.18 -8.40
C SER A 460 11.65 -25.90 -9.63
N PHE A 461 12.86 -25.60 -10.09
CA PHE A 461 13.49 -26.26 -11.24
C PHE A 461 13.82 -27.71 -10.97
N VAL A 462 14.29 -28.04 -9.76
CA VAL A 462 14.67 -29.42 -9.38
C VAL A 462 13.45 -30.30 -9.10
N ASN A 463 12.31 -29.73 -8.70
CA ASN A 463 11.10 -30.46 -8.32
C ASN A 463 9.91 -30.18 -9.28
N PRO A 464 9.98 -30.57 -10.55
CA PRO A 464 8.99 -30.23 -11.57
C PRO A 464 7.60 -30.84 -11.36
N LYS A 465 7.44 -31.86 -10.51
CA LYS A 465 6.13 -32.48 -10.21
C LYS A 465 5.09 -31.57 -9.55
N LYS A 466 5.50 -30.40 -9.07
CA LYS A 466 4.58 -29.32 -8.63
C LYS A 466 4.21 -28.36 -9.79
N ASP A 467 4.83 -28.51 -10.95
CA ASP A 467 4.70 -27.62 -12.10
C ASP A 467 3.42 -27.86 -12.93
N ASP A 468 2.69 -28.94 -12.74
CA ASP A 468 1.39 -29.12 -13.40
C ASP A 468 0.38 -28.07 -12.95
N LYS A 469 0.37 -27.71 -11.65
CA LYS A 469 -0.37 -26.54 -11.17
C LYS A 469 0.14 -25.21 -11.77
N LYS A 470 1.43 -25.11 -12.08
CA LYS A 470 2.06 -23.92 -12.68
C LYS A 470 1.72 -23.82 -14.17
N LYS A 471 1.61 -24.94 -14.89
CA LYS A 471 1.16 -24.98 -16.29
C LYS A 471 -0.31 -24.63 -16.43
N ASP A 472 -1.16 -25.13 -15.54
CA ASP A 472 -2.58 -24.75 -15.49
C ASP A 472 -2.74 -23.26 -15.23
N LEU A 473 -1.87 -22.69 -14.42
CA LEU A 473 -1.84 -21.28 -14.08
C LEU A 473 -1.35 -20.40 -15.24
N LEU A 474 -0.31 -20.84 -15.97
CA LEU A 474 0.12 -20.20 -17.22
C LEU A 474 -0.97 -20.30 -18.27
N ALA A 475 -1.63 -21.44 -18.38
CA ALA A 475 -2.77 -21.62 -19.27
C ALA A 475 -3.97 -20.75 -18.89
N GLU A 476 -4.12 -20.39 -17.61
CA GLU A 476 -5.16 -19.43 -17.15
C GLU A 476 -4.78 -17.98 -17.45
N LEU A 477 -3.49 -17.64 -17.46
CA LEU A 477 -2.96 -16.35 -17.93
C LEU A 477 -2.96 -16.25 -19.45
N GLU A 478 -2.67 -17.35 -20.14
CA GLU A 478 -2.62 -17.47 -21.61
C GLU A 478 -4.01 -17.61 -22.25
N ARG A 479 -5.03 -18.03 -21.48
CA ARG A 479 -6.40 -17.92 -21.98
C ARG A 479 -6.63 -16.48 -22.35
N PRO A 480 -6.74 -16.16 -23.66
CA PRO A 480 -6.99 -14.81 -24.05
C PRO A 480 -8.19 -14.34 -23.26
N LYS A 481 -8.09 -13.18 -22.60
CA LYS A 481 -9.24 -12.46 -22.03
C LYS A 481 -10.15 -12.02 -23.17
N LEU A 482 -10.50 -12.97 -24.04
CA LEU A 482 -11.37 -12.80 -25.19
C LEU A 482 -12.84 -12.67 -24.76
N ASN A 483 -13.11 -12.66 -23.44
CA ASN A 483 -14.46 -12.48 -22.90
C ASN A 483 -14.46 -11.77 -21.55
N LEU A 484 -13.86 -10.59 -21.48
CA LEU A 484 -14.12 -9.69 -20.32
C LEU A 484 -14.26 -8.25 -20.76
#